data_50f7e8b8ad0bb968ea855fa58bd51e43
#
_entry.id   50f7e8b8ad0bb968ea855fa58bd51e43
#
_cell.length_a   1.000
_cell.length_b   1.000
_cell.length_c   1.000
_cell.angle_alpha   90.00
_cell.angle_beta   90.00
_cell.angle_gamma   90.00
#
_symmetry.space_group_name_H-M   'P 1'
#
loop_
_entity.id
_entity.type
_entity.pdbx_description
1 polymer ?
#
loop_
_entity_poly.entity_id
_entity_poly.type
_entity_poly.pdbx_seq_one_letter_code
_entity_poly.pdbx_strand_id
1 'polypeptide(L)'
;LALSLAAFPRALAAGSDPGDPRPILRTWYRLVLALVRHTPTYSPPVASRSLAYIGVTAFEAMALADPALRSLAGQLNGLTPPPRTAPPGVTDPAAVLDAALSRVVGALFSNTGPTGQRALASVSAKLAARAAEGLSAGRLAASRAQGRAVADHILGWAATDGGAVIENMGFPLAYDAPQGPEYWVPTSTAAVQQRPLLPGWGGNRPVAMPAGPAPCPLPPPPPYSEAPGSVFHADAMEVVDVAAALTDEQRAIARFWSDDPMLSATPPGHWIAIALQVLDEDDGSAARHAEILALTGIALADAFIACWASKFDYDLLRPVTYIRRVIDPGWEPLLNTPPFPEYPSGHSTQSAAAAAVLTRLLGEGRAFTDRTQDD
;
A
#
# COMPACT_ATOMS: atom_id res chain seq x y z
N LEU A 1 -23.83 0.11 6.86
CA LEU A 1 -23.24 0.66 5.64
C LEU A 1 -23.15 -0.47 4.63
N ALA A 2 -24.08 -0.50 3.68
CA ALA A 2 -24.06 -1.42 2.57
C ALA A 2 -22.99 -0.93 1.61
N LEU A 3 -21.95 -1.75 1.37
CA LEU A 3 -21.11 -1.59 0.18
C LEU A 3 -22.08 -1.53 -1.00
N SER A 4 -22.21 -0.36 -1.64
CA SER A 4 -23.00 -0.25 -2.84
C SER A 4 -22.27 -1.02 -3.94
N LEU A 5 -22.64 -2.29 -4.11
CA LEU A 5 -22.24 -3.12 -5.25
C LEU A 5 -22.65 -2.50 -6.60
N ALA A 6 -23.40 -1.40 -6.56
CA ALA A 6 -23.87 -0.70 -7.76
C ALA A 6 -22.79 0.14 -8.47
N ALA A 7 -21.68 0.48 -7.80
CA ALA A 7 -20.58 1.24 -8.41
C ALA A 7 -19.61 0.38 -9.26
N PHE A 8 -19.63 -0.95 -9.10
CA PHE A 8 -18.76 -1.86 -9.86
C PHE A 8 -19.16 -2.15 -11.34
N PRO A 9 -20.41 -1.93 -11.83
CA PRO A 9 -20.78 -2.33 -13.19
C PRO A 9 -20.19 -1.46 -14.31
N ARG A 10 -19.73 -0.25 -14.03
CA ARG A 10 -19.26 0.68 -15.09
C ARG A 10 -17.87 0.38 -15.64
N ALA A 11 -17.06 -0.41 -14.93
CA ALA A 11 -15.69 -0.70 -15.36
C ALA A 11 -15.56 -1.84 -16.40
N LEU A 12 -16.62 -2.63 -16.59
CA LEU A 12 -16.70 -3.63 -17.66
C LEU A 12 -17.49 -3.01 -18.82
N ALA A 13 -16.91 -2.02 -19.51
CA ALA A 13 -17.54 -1.42 -20.69
C ALA A 13 -17.86 -2.51 -21.71
N ALA A 14 -19.12 -2.56 -22.13
CA ALA A 14 -19.55 -3.38 -23.26
C ALA A 14 -18.75 -2.94 -24.50
N GLY A 15 -17.83 -3.80 -25.01
CA GLY A 15 -17.07 -3.54 -26.22
C GLY A 15 -15.56 -3.76 -26.13
N SER A 16 -14.97 -4.02 -24.97
CA SER A 16 -13.55 -4.38 -24.89
C SER A 16 -13.32 -5.86 -25.28
N ASP A 17 -12.24 -6.12 -26.02
CA ASP A 17 -11.82 -7.46 -26.39
C ASP A 17 -11.79 -8.37 -25.14
N PRO A 18 -12.47 -9.53 -25.13
CA PRO A 18 -12.44 -10.47 -24.01
C PRO A 18 -11.02 -10.93 -23.66
N GLY A 19 -10.12 -10.96 -24.64
CA GLY A 19 -8.70 -11.28 -24.48
C GLY A 19 -7.84 -10.16 -23.89
N ASP A 20 -8.36 -8.93 -23.72
CA ASP A 20 -7.61 -7.82 -23.12
C ASP A 20 -7.50 -7.97 -21.61
N PRO A 21 -6.28 -8.13 -21.03
CA PRO A 21 -6.10 -8.26 -19.59
C PRO A 21 -6.31 -6.96 -18.81
N ARG A 22 -6.30 -5.76 -19.44
CA ARG A 22 -6.38 -4.46 -18.75
C ARG A 22 -7.63 -4.30 -17.87
N PRO A 23 -8.85 -4.62 -18.34
CA PRO A 23 -10.04 -4.52 -17.49
C PRO A 23 -10.01 -5.49 -16.31
N ILE A 24 -9.39 -6.68 -16.46
CA ILE A 24 -9.20 -7.65 -15.38
C ILE A 24 -8.27 -7.05 -14.32
N LEU A 25 -7.09 -6.57 -14.74
CA LEU A 25 -6.11 -5.92 -13.85
C LEU A 25 -6.74 -4.78 -13.06
N ARG A 26 -7.38 -3.84 -13.74
CA ARG A 26 -8.01 -2.66 -13.11
C ARG A 26 -9.12 -3.05 -12.13
N THR A 27 -9.96 -4.03 -12.47
CA THR A 27 -11.06 -4.45 -11.60
C THR A 27 -10.54 -5.13 -10.33
N TRP A 28 -9.50 -5.96 -10.44
CA TRP A 28 -8.84 -6.54 -9.28
C TRP A 28 -8.25 -5.47 -8.34
N TYR A 29 -7.57 -4.47 -8.89
CA TYR A 29 -6.99 -3.39 -8.07
C TYR A 29 -8.06 -2.54 -7.40
N ARG A 30 -9.15 -2.19 -8.07
CA ARG A 30 -10.29 -1.49 -7.44
C ARG A 30 -10.90 -2.31 -6.31
N LEU A 31 -11.04 -3.61 -6.48
CA LEU A 31 -11.47 -4.48 -5.39
C LEU A 31 -10.47 -4.48 -4.23
N VAL A 32 -9.17 -4.57 -4.51
CA VAL A 32 -8.10 -4.54 -3.49
C VAL A 32 -8.18 -3.25 -2.67
N LEU A 33 -8.33 -2.10 -3.31
CA LEU A 33 -8.47 -0.81 -2.61
C LEU A 33 -9.71 -0.79 -1.69
N ALA A 34 -10.84 -1.32 -2.16
CA ALA A 34 -12.03 -1.46 -1.32
C ALA A 34 -11.81 -2.45 -0.16
N LEU A 35 -11.10 -3.55 -0.38
CA LEU A 35 -10.77 -4.50 0.69
C LEU A 35 -9.82 -3.88 1.73
N VAL A 36 -8.81 -3.11 1.31
CA VAL A 36 -7.93 -2.36 2.23
C VAL A 36 -8.77 -1.43 3.11
N ARG A 37 -9.64 -0.62 2.50
CA ARG A 37 -10.51 0.32 3.23
C ARG A 37 -11.40 -0.37 4.27
N HIS A 38 -11.86 -1.59 4.00
CA HIS A 38 -12.86 -2.27 4.83
C HIS A 38 -12.32 -3.43 5.68
N THR A 39 -10.98 -3.58 5.75
CA THR A 39 -10.34 -4.62 6.57
C THR A 39 -9.51 -3.96 7.68
N PRO A 40 -9.92 -4.00 8.94
CA PRO A 40 -9.30 -3.23 10.03
C PRO A 40 -7.80 -3.50 10.26
N THR A 41 -7.30 -4.67 9.85
CA THR A 41 -5.89 -5.04 10.01
C THR A 41 -4.97 -4.42 8.97
N TYR A 42 -5.53 -3.73 7.97
CA TYR A 42 -4.77 -3.10 6.88
C TYR A 42 -4.38 -1.67 7.26
N SER A 43 -3.45 -1.55 8.22
CA SER A 43 -2.72 -0.30 8.46
C SER A 43 -1.84 0.05 7.25
N PRO A 44 -1.36 1.32 7.13
CA PRO A 44 -0.56 1.73 5.97
C PRO A 44 0.63 0.83 5.63
N PRO A 45 1.47 0.37 6.59
CA PRO A 45 2.54 -0.57 6.29
C PRO A 45 2.04 -1.91 5.75
N VAL A 46 0.99 -2.47 6.34
CA VAL A 46 0.41 -3.76 5.91
C VAL A 46 -0.20 -3.66 4.52
N ALA A 47 -0.89 -2.56 4.23
CA ALA A 47 -1.45 -2.28 2.91
C ALA A 47 -0.36 -2.17 1.85
N SER A 48 0.72 -1.41 2.11
CA SER A 48 1.84 -1.24 1.19
C SER A 48 2.49 -2.58 0.81
N ARG A 49 2.73 -3.44 1.81
CA ARG A 49 3.23 -4.80 1.61
C ARG A 49 2.33 -5.61 0.68
N SER A 50 1.04 -5.62 0.94
CA SER A 50 0.08 -6.38 0.13
C SER A 50 0.00 -5.87 -1.31
N LEU A 51 0.02 -4.55 -1.50
CA LEU A 51 0.03 -3.92 -2.83
C LEU A 51 1.30 -4.29 -3.62
N ALA A 52 2.47 -4.37 -2.96
CA ALA A 52 3.69 -4.83 -3.60
C ALA A 52 3.58 -6.28 -4.10
N TYR A 53 3.15 -7.21 -3.26
CA TYR A 53 3.04 -8.62 -3.66
C TYR A 53 1.96 -8.87 -4.71
N ILE A 54 0.85 -8.14 -4.68
CA ILE A 54 -0.17 -8.16 -5.73
C ILE A 54 0.41 -7.63 -7.04
N GLY A 55 1.17 -6.54 -7.00
CA GLY A 55 1.83 -5.94 -8.16
C GLY A 55 2.86 -6.88 -8.79
N VAL A 56 3.73 -7.45 -7.98
CA VAL A 56 4.72 -8.44 -8.45
C VAL A 56 4.03 -9.65 -9.06
N THR A 57 2.95 -10.15 -8.44
CA THR A 57 2.18 -11.27 -8.99
C THR A 57 1.57 -10.94 -10.35
N ALA A 58 0.97 -9.75 -10.50
CA ALA A 58 0.39 -9.29 -11.76
C ALA A 58 1.46 -9.19 -12.86
N PHE A 59 2.60 -8.56 -12.54
CA PHE A 59 3.68 -8.40 -13.49
C PHE A 59 4.31 -9.73 -13.91
N GLU A 60 4.62 -10.63 -12.98
CA GLU A 60 5.17 -11.96 -13.29
C GLU A 60 4.20 -12.80 -14.11
N ALA A 61 2.89 -12.70 -13.86
CA ALA A 61 1.88 -13.35 -14.67
C ALA A 61 1.91 -12.87 -16.13
N MET A 62 2.12 -11.56 -16.36
CA MET A 62 2.25 -10.98 -17.69
C MET A 62 3.60 -11.32 -18.34
N ALA A 63 4.70 -11.27 -17.58
CA ALA A 63 6.04 -11.56 -18.06
C ALA A 63 6.22 -13.01 -18.53
N LEU A 64 5.47 -13.95 -18.00
CA LEU A 64 5.48 -15.34 -18.50
C LEU A 64 4.85 -15.48 -19.89
N ALA A 65 3.93 -14.60 -20.26
CA ALA A 65 3.25 -14.61 -21.55
C ALA A 65 3.98 -13.82 -22.64
N ASP A 66 4.78 -12.81 -22.26
CA ASP A 66 5.48 -11.91 -23.17
C ASP A 66 7.01 -12.04 -23.00
N PRO A 67 7.72 -12.63 -23.98
CA PRO A 67 9.18 -12.80 -23.91
C PRO A 67 9.96 -11.48 -23.99
N ALA A 68 9.32 -10.36 -24.36
CA ALA A 68 9.94 -9.03 -24.33
C ALA A 68 10.04 -8.46 -22.91
N LEU A 69 9.26 -9.00 -21.95
CA LEU A 69 9.30 -8.58 -20.57
C LEU A 69 10.38 -9.34 -19.80
N ARG A 70 11.15 -8.60 -19.01
CA ARG A 70 12.13 -9.19 -18.12
C ARG A 70 11.49 -9.43 -16.74
N SER A 71 11.45 -10.69 -16.29
CA SER A 71 11.01 -11.06 -14.95
C SER A 71 11.75 -10.25 -13.87
N LEU A 72 11.06 -9.95 -12.78
CA LEU A 72 11.63 -9.32 -11.57
C LEU A 72 12.48 -10.31 -10.74
N ALA A 73 12.43 -11.60 -11.07
CA ALA A 73 13.28 -12.59 -10.42
C ALA A 73 14.77 -12.28 -10.61
N GLY A 74 15.52 -12.33 -9.51
CA GLY A 74 16.92 -11.93 -9.46
C GLY A 74 17.14 -10.40 -9.46
N GLN A 75 16.08 -9.59 -9.57
CA GLN A 75 16.10 -8.14 -9.40
C GLN A 75 15.54 -7.71 -8.03
N LEU A 76 14.66 -8.52 -7.46
CA LEU A 76 14.11 -8.32 -6.11
C LEU A 76 14.77 -9.25 -5.11
N ASN A 77 14.83 -8.83 -3.85
CA ASN A 77 15.54 -9.53 -2.77
C ASN A 77 14.97 -10.93 -2.52
N GLY A 78 15.71 -11.95 -2.95
CA GLY A 78 15.35 -13.35 -2.74
C GLY A 78 14.22 -13.87 -3.63
N LEU A 79 13.74 -13.11 -4.61
CA LEU A 79 12.77 -13.62 -5.58
C LEU A 79 13.46 -14.49 -6.63
N THR A 80 13.05 -15.74 -6.72
CA THR A 80 13.45 -16.70 -7.76
C THR A 80 12.43 -16.74 -8.90
N PRO A 81 12.78 -17.25 -10.10
CA PRO A 81 11.84 -17.33 -11.21
C PRO A 81 10.59 -18.17 -10.86
N PRO A 82 9.37 -17.66 -11.14
CA PRO A 82 8.16 -18.45 -10.99
C PRO A 82 8.16 -19.69 -11.91
N PRO A 83 7.56 -20.80 -11.48
CA PRO A 83 7.54 -22.03 -12.26
C PRO A 83 6.69 -21.89 -13.53
N ARG A 84 7.17 -22.46 -14.65
CA ARG A 84 6.37 -22.65 -15.87
C ARG A 84 5.67 -24.00 -15.83
N THR A 85 4.35 -23.98 -15.89
CA THR A 85 3.51 -25.19 -15.88
C THR A 85 3.02 -25.60 -17.27
N ALA A 86 3.19 -24.73 -18.26
CA ALA A 86 2.81 -24.97 -19.64
C ALA A 86 3.86 -24.40 -20.62
N PRO A 87 3.99 -24.98 -21.83
CA PRO A 87 4.82 -24.41 -22.87
C PRO A 87 4.37 -23.00 -23.30
N PRO A 88 5.27 -22.18 -23.86
CA PRO A 88 4.90 -20.90 -24.43
C PRO A 88 3.79 -21.01 -25.48
N GLY A 89 2.84 -20.07 -25.50
CA GLY A 89 1.73 -20.01 -26.46
C GLY A 89 0.53 -20.92 -26.13
N VAL A 90 0.65 -21.82 -25.16
CA VAL A 90 -0.47 -22.69 -24.72
C VAL A 90 -1.45 -21.94 -23.83
N THR A 91 -0.97 -21.00 -23.04
CA THR A 91 -1.78 -20.23 -22.08
C THR A 91 -2.37 -18.98 -22.71
N ASP A 92 -3.38 -18.42 -22.04
CA ASP A 92 -3.97 -17.13 -22.37
C ASP A 92 -3.60 -16.09 -21.27
N PRO A 93 -3.06 -14.90 -21.64
CA PRO A 93 -2.58 -13.92 -20.67
C PRO A 93 -3.65 -13.42 -19.73
N ALA A 94 -4.88 -13.19 -20.21
CA ALA A 94 -5.98 -12.69 -19.39
C ALA A 94 -6.40 -13.73 -18.34
N ALA A 95 -6.47 -14.99 -18.74
CA ALA A 95 -6.82 -16.10 -17.85
C ALA A 95 -5.68 -16.46 -16.86
N VAL A 96 -4.42 -16.27 -17.23
CA VAL A 96 -3.27 -16.40 -16.31
C VAL A 96 -3.32 -15.31 -15.27
N LEU A 97 -3.49 -14.04 -15.69
CA LEU A 97 -3.55 -12.88 -14.83
C LEU A 97 -4.71 -13.00 -13.82
N ASP A 98 -5.92 -13.32 -14.29
CA ASP A 98 -7.08 -13.49 -13.41
C ASP A 98 -6.85 -14.57 -12.36
N ALA A 99 -6.35 -15.74 -12.77
CA ALA A 99 -6.09 -16.84 -11.85
C ALA A 99 -5.00 -16.50 -10.82
N ALA A 100 -3.96 -15.75 -11.22
CA ALA A 100 -2.91 -15.29 -10.34
C ALA A 100 -3.45 -14.28 -9.32
N LEU A 101 -4.17 -13.26 -9.77
CA LEU A 101 -4.74 -12.23 -8.90
C LEU A 101 -5.81 -12.79 -7.97
N SER A 102 -6.70 -13.66 -8.47
CA SER A 102 -7.69 -14.35 -7.64
C SER A 102 -7.03 -15.10 -6.49
N ARG A 103 -5.92 -15.80 -6.75
CA ARG A 103 -5.20 -16.59 -5.76
C ARG A 103 -4.47 -15.73 -4.73
N VAL A 104 -3.70 -14.71 -5.17
CA VAL A 104 -2.92 -13.86 -4.26
C VAL A 104 -3.82 -12.96 -3.43
N VAL A 105 -4.85 -12.34 -4.02
CA VAL A 105 -5.80 -11.48 -3.30
C VAL A 105 -6.61 -12.30 -2.31
N GLY A 106 -7.10 -13.48 -2.71
CA GLY A 106 -7.82 -14.39 -1.82
C GLY A 106 -6.99 -14.82 -0.60
N ALA A 107 -5.69 -15.02 -0.77
CA ALA A 107 -4.79 -15.37 0.34
C ALA A 107 -4.52 -14.16 1.26
N LEU A 108 -4.13 -13.02 0.70
CA LEU A 108 -3.78 -11.83 1.48
C LEU A 108 -4.98 -11.26 2.24
N PHE A 109 -6.18 -11.29 1.66
CA PHE A 109 -7.41 -10.78 2.28
C PHE A 109 -8.30 -11.87 2.89
N SER A 110 -7.72 -13.02 3.24
CA SER A 110 -8.47 -14.12 3.88
C SER A 110 -9.14 -13.73 5.20
N ASN A 111 -8.62 -12.71 5.89
CA ASN A 111 -9.12 -12.18 7.15
C ASN A 111 -10.13 -11.02 7.00
N THR A 112 -10.50 -10.64 5.77
CA THR A 112 -11.55 -9.62 5.58
C THR A 112 -12.91 -10.13 6.08
N GLY A 113 -13.76 -9.21 6.56
CA GLY A 113 -15.07 -9.56 7.10
C GLY A 113 -16.04 -10.14 6.04
N PRO A 114 -17.22 -10.65 6.49
CA PRO A 114 -18.16 -11.34 5.60
C PRO A 114 -18.58 -10.55 4.36
N THR A 115 -18.65 -9.22 4.44
CA THR A 115 -18.96 -8.36 3.29
C THR A 115 -17.83 -8.34 2.28
N GLY A 116 -16.57 -8.23 2.74
CA GLY A 116 -15.39 -8.32 1.88
C GLY A 116 -15.28 -9.71 1.22
N GLN A 117 -15.55 -10.79 1.96
CA GLN A 117 -15.56 -12.15 1.40
C GLN A 117 -16.60 -12.32 0.30
N ARG A 118 -17.82 -11.78 0.48
CA ARG A 118 -18.84 -11.80 -0.58
C ARG A 118 -18.45 -10.98 -1.81
N ALA A 119 -17.85 -9.79 -1.61
CA ALA A 119 -17.36 -8.97 -2.70
C ALA A 119 -16.25 -9.69 -3.48
N LEU A 120 -15.29 -10.27 -2.78
CA LEU A 120 -14.19 -11.05 -3.35
C LEU A 120 -14.73 -12.23 -4.19
N ALA A 121 -15.64 -13.03 -3.64
CA ALA A 121 -16.24 -14.17 -4.35
C ALA A 121 -17.01 -13.71 -5.61
N SER A 122 -17.81 -12.64 -5.50
CA SER A 122 -18.61 -12.12 -6.61
C SER A 122 -17.74 -11.59 -7.75
N VAL A 123 -16.73 -10.78 -7.43
CA VAL A 123 -15.83 -10.18 -8.44
C VAL A 123 -14.97 -11.29 -9.07
N SER A 124 -14.40 -12.19 -8.27
CA SER A 124 -13.63 -13.34 -8.76
C SER A 124 -14.43 -14.19 -9.76
N ALA A 125 -15.69 -14.50 -9.44
CA ALA A 125 -16.54 -15.27 -10.35
C ALA A 125 -16.80 -14.55 -11.69
N LYS A 126 -17.07 -13.25 -11.64
CA LYS A 126 -17.30 -12.42 -12.86
C LYS A 126 -16.06 -12.34 -13.74
N LEU A 127 -14.89 -12.12 -13.14
CA LEU A 127 -13.63 -12.00 -13.88
C LEU A 127 -13.19 -13.35 -14.43
N ALA A 128 -13.37 -14.45 -13.67
CA ALA A 128 -13.09 -15.81 -14.13
C ALA A 128 -13.98 -16.22 -15.32
N ALA A 129 -15.26 -15.76 -15.35
CA ALA A 129 -16.14 -16.00 -16.50
C ALA A 129 -15.67 -15.20 -17.72
N ARG A 130 -15.34 -13.91 -17.57
CA ARG A 130 -14.78 -13.07 -18.64
C ARG A 130 -13.47 -13.65 -19.20
N ALA A 131 -12.54 -14.03 -18.33
CA ALA A 131 -11.25 -14.58 -18.73
C ALA A 131 -11.35 -15.96 -19.41
N ALA A 132 -12.51 -16.62 -19.32
CA ALA A 132 -12.76 -17.89 -19.98
C ALA A 132 -13.40 -17.74 -21.37
N GLU A 133 -13.86 -16.54 -21.74
CA GLU A 133 -14.58 -16.31 -23.00
C GLU A 133 -13.70 -16.68 -24.20
N GLY A 134 -14.24 -17.47 -25.12
CA GLY A 134 -13.56 -17.91 -26.34
C GLY A 134 -12.43 -18.94 -26.16
N LEU A 135 -12.13 -19.37 -24.93
CA LEU A 135 -11.06 -20.34 -24.68
C LEU A 135 -11.59 -21.78 -24.69
N SER A 136 -10.78 -22.68 -25.26
CA SER A 136 -11.01 -24.11 -25.07
C SER A 136 -10.79 -24.54 -23.61
N ALA A 137 -11.45 -25.60 -23.17
CA ALA A 137 -11.31 -26.12 -21.80
C ALA A 137 -9.84 -26.44 -21.44
N GLY A 138 -9.08 -26.99 -22.39
CA GLY A 138 -7.66 -27.30 -22.17
C GLY A 138 -6.80 -26.05 -22.00
N ARG A 139 -6.99 -25.01 -22.85
CA ARG A 139 -6.26 -23.74 -22.75
C ARG A 139 -6.61 -23.02 -21.45
N LEU A 140 -7.87 -22.97 -21.08
CA LEU A 140 -8.32 -22.38 -19.82
C LEU A 140 -7.72 -23.08 -18.60
N ALA A 141 -7.73 -24.43 -18.58
CA ALA A 141 -7.15 -25.21 -17.49
C ALA A 141 -5.65 -24.96 -17.35
N ALA A 142 -4.90 -24.95 -18.47
CA ALA A 142 -3.46 -24.65 -18.48
C ALA A 142 -3.18 -23.21 -17.97
N SER A 143 -3.97 -22.23 -18.43
CA SER A 143 -3.83 -20.82 -17.99
C SER A 143 -4.09 -20.66 -16.50
N ARG A 144 -5.14 -21.27 -15.98
CA ARG A 144 -5.46 -21.25 -14.55
C ARG A 144 -4.39 -21.94 -13.69
N ALA A 145 -3.83 -23.04 -14.17
CA ALA A 145 -2.74 -23.73 -13.48
C ALA A 145 -1.48 -22.83 -13.43
N GLN A 146 -1.14 -22.19 -14.54
CA GLN A 146 0.01 -21.27 -14.62
C GLN A 146 -0.17 -20.06 -13.70
N GLY A 147 -1.34 -19.41 -13.71
CA GLY A 147 -1.62 -18.26 -12.84
C GLY A 147 -1.54 -18.62 -11.36
N ARG A 148 -2.12 -19.75 -10.95
CA ARG A 148 -2.00 -20.23 -9.56
C ARG A 148 -0.56 -20.53 -9.18
N ALA A 149 0.22 -21.14 -10.05
CA ALA A 149 1.63 -21.44 -9.79
C ALA A 149 2.47 -20.17 -9.57
N VAL A 150 2.21 -19.11 -10.34
CA VAL A 150 2.84 -17.78 -10.11
C VAL A 150 2.45 -17.25 -8.74
N ALA A 151 1.17 -17.20 -8.43
CA ALA A 151 0.70 -16.65 -7.16
C ALA A 151 1.21 -17.43 -5.94
N ASP A 152 1.20 -18.77 -5.99
CA ASP A 152 1.71 -19.61 -4.90
C ASP A 152 3.22 -19.41 -4.71
N HIS A 153 3.98 -19.22 -5.79
CA HIS A 153 5.40 -18.89 -5.72
C HIS A 153 5.64 -17.54 -5.02
N ILE A 154 4.90 -16.50 -5.42
CA ILE A 154 5.01 -15.17 -4.78
C ILE A 154 4.52 -15.19 -3.33
N LEU A 155 3.46 -15.91 -3.01
CA LEU A 155 2.99 -16.09 -1.63
C LEU A 155 4.03 -16.81 -0.76
N GLY A 156 4.70 -17.83 -1.29
CA GLY A 156 5.82 -18.50 -0.61
C GLY A 156 6.98 -17.55 -0.32
N TRP A 157 7.33 -16.68 -1.27
CA TRP A 157 8.34 -15.63 -1.09
C TRP A 157 7.89 -14.57 -0.06
N ALA A 158 6.63 -14.14 -0.12
CA ALA A 158 6.04 -13.20 0.83
C ALA A 158 6.00 -13.75 2.27
N ALA A 159 5.80 -15.04 2.45
CA ALA A 159 5.72 -15.67 3.78
C ALA A 159 7.03 -15.57 4.59
N THR A 160 8.16 -15.25 3.94
CA THR A 160 9.50 -15.22 4.55
C THR A 160 10.05 -13.81 4.75
N ASP A 161 9.24 -12.77 4.56
CA ASP A 161 9.72 -11.38 4.63
C ASP A 161 9.72 -10.76 6.04
N GLY A 162 9.10 -11.40 7.02
CA GLY A 162 8.94 -10.91 8.40
C GLY A 162 7.58 -10.22 8.65
N GLY A 163 6.92 -9.71 7.60
CA GLY A 163 5.64 -9.00 7.69
C GLY A 163 4.40 -9.86 7.41
N ALA A 164 4.57 -11.18 7.28
CA ALA A 164 3.46 -12.08 6.93
C ALA A 164 2.46 -12.30 8.08
N VAL A 165 2.92 -12.21 9.33
CA VAL A 165 2.10 -12.41 10.53
C VAL A 165 2.00 -11.08 11.28
N ILE A 166 0.77 -10.63 11.50
CA ILE A 166 0.46 -9.39 12.20
C ILE A 166 -0.12 -9.74 13.57
N GLU A 167 0.69 -9.60 14.61
CA GLU A 167 0.29 -9.81 16.00
C GLU A 167 -0.69 -8.72 16.45
N ASN A 168 -1.77 -9.11 17.11
CA ASN A 168 -2.73 -8.21 17.76
C ASN A 168 -3.07 -6.96 16.93
N MET A 169 -3.44 -7.16 15.67
CA MET A 169 -3.77 -6.08 14.72
C MET A 169 -2.65 -5.04 14.49
N GLY A 170 -1.41 -5.40 14.78
CA GLY A 170 -0.24 -4.52 14.65
C GLY A 170 0.18 -3.83 15.96
N PHE A 171 -0.47 -4.13 17.07
CA PHE A 171 -0.14 -3.60 18.41
C PHE A 171 0.42 -4.72 19.29
N PRO A 172 1.71 -5.07 19.21
CA PRO A 172 2.27 -6.21 19.91
C PRO A 172 2.15 -6.03 21.43
N LEU A 173 1.83 -7.11 22.15
CA LEU A 173 1.66 -7.08 23.60
C LEU A 173 2.98 -6.83 24.32
N ALA A 174 4.08 -7.35 23.79
CA ALA A 174 5.44 -7.15 24.30
C ALA A 174 6.15 -6.05 23.49
N TYR A 175 6.27 -4.87 24.05
CA TYR A 175 7.04 -3.77 23.51
C TYR A 175 7.66 -2.97 24.67
N ASP A 176 8.98 -2.89 24.71
CA ASP A 176 9.72 -2.12 25.69
C ASP A 176 9.97 -0.71 25.14
N ALA A 177 9.13 0.26 25.54
CA ALA A 177 9.25 1.65 25.12
C ALA A 177 10.48 2.30 25.81
N PRO A 178 11.29 3.07 25.08
CA PRO A 178 12.31 3.94 25.67
C PRO A 178 11.69 4.88 26.71
N GLN A 179 12.50 5.26 27.70
CA GLN A 179 12.06 6.14 28.77
C GLN A 179 12.76 7.51 28.65
N GLY A 180 11.98 8.57 28.68
CA GLY A 180 12.47 9.95 28.59
C GLY A 180 11.42 10.88 28.02
N PRO A 181 11.57 12.21 28.22
CA PRO A 181 10.61 13.18 27.75
C PRO A 181 10.59 13.33 26.20
N GLU A 182 11.65 12.92 25.54
CA GLU A 182 11.83 12.96 24.10
C GLU A 182 11.15 11.82 23.35
N TYR A 183 10.80 10.74 24.05
CA TYR A 183 10.30 9.53 23.42
C TYR A 183 8.78 9.50 23.28
N TRP A 184 8.32 8.71 22.33
CA TRP A 184 6.93 8.53 22.03
C TRP A 184 6.16 7.94 23.23
N VAL A 185 4.98 8.49 23.47
CA VAL A 185 3.98 7.96 24.40
C VAL A 185 2.63 7.89 23.70
N PRO A 186 1.71 7.01 24.15
CA PRO A 186 0.35 6.97 23.62
C PRO A 186 -0.34 8.33 23.70
N THR A 187 -0.92 8.77 22.57
CA THR A 187 -1.59 10.08 22.45
C THR A 187 -3.10 9.98 22.51
N SER A 188 -3.66 8.76 22.37
CA SER A 188 -5.09 8.53 22.44
C SER A 188 -5.61 8.73 23.87
N THR A 189 -6.69 9.48 24.02
CA THR A 189 -7.43 9.61 25.28
C THR A 189 -8.25 8.36 25.62
N ALA A 190 -8.53 7.50 24.62
CA ALA A 190 -9.13 6.20 24.84
C ALA A 190 -8.06 5.20 25.30
N ALA A 191 -8.30 4.53 26.42
CA ALA A 191 -7.36 3.58 27.05
C ALA A 191 -7.02 2.32 26.18
N VAL A 192 -7.50 2.25 24.95
CA VAL A 192 -7.39 1.07 24.08
C VAL A 192 -6.09 1.00 23.27
N GLN A 193 -5.41 2.12 23.00
CA GLN A 193 -4.16 2.15 22.23
C GLN A 193 -2.97 2.58 23.08
N GLN A 194 -2.45 1.65 23.85
CA GLN A 194 -1.31 1.86 24.71
C GLN A 194 0.03 1.36 24.13
N ARG A 195 -0.01 0.78 22.94
CA ARG A 195 1.15 0.25 22.24
C ARG A 195 1.32 0.95 20.88
N PRO A 196 2.55 1.10 20.38
CA PRO A 196 2.77 1.65 19.04
C PRO A 196 2.42 0.62 17.97
N LEU A 197 2.04 1.14 16.81
CA LEU A 197 1.71 0.33 15.63
C LEU A 197 2.97 -0.23 14.99
N LEU A 198 3.08 -1.56 14.91
CA LEU A 198 4.08 -2.32 14.15
C LEU A 198 5.55 -1.91 14.43
N PRO A 199 6.01 -1.85 15.67
CA PRO A 199 7.37 -1.37 15.99
C PRO A 199 8.48 -2.19 15.33
N GLY A 200 8.25 -3.46 15.01
CA GLY A 200 9.20 -4.34 14.32
C GLY A 200 9.18 -4.25 12.79
N TRP A 201 8.31 -3.41 12.19
CA TRP A 201 8.11 -3.40 10.72
C TRP A 201 9.37 -3.07 9.93
N GLY A 202 10.24 -2.22 10.45
CA GLY A 202 11.51 -1.84 9.84
C GLY A 202 12.51 -3.00 9.71
N GLY A 203 12.30 -4.10 10.44
CA GLY A 203 13.11 -5.33 10.35
C GLY A 203 12.67 -6.29 9.22
N ASN A 204 11.61 -5.99 8.50
CA ASN A 204 11.16 -6.82 7.39
C ASN A 204 12.17 -6.80 6.24
N ARG A 205 12.21 -7.89 5.46
CA ARG A 205 13.00 -7.93 4.24
C ARG A 205 12.48 -6.92 3.23
N PRO A 206 13.29 -5.92 2.80
CA PRO A 206 12.91 -5.02 1.71
C PRO A 206 12.64 -5.80 0.43
N VAL A 207 11.77 -5.25 -0.42
CA VAL A 207 11.42 -5.88 -1.70
C VAL A 207 12.54 -5.68 -2.73
N ALA A 208 12.96 -4.45 -2.94
CA ALA A 208 14.01 -4.07 -3.91
C ALA A 208 15.16 -3.28 -3.28
N MET A 209 14.89 -2.53 -2.21
CA MET A 209 15.90 -1.74 -1.50
C MET A 209 17.00 -2.64 -0.93
N PRO A 210 18.27 -2.22 -0.87
CA PRO A 210 19.31 -3.00 -0.23
C PRO A 210 18.93 -3.45 1.17
N ALA A 211 19.16 -4.74 1.47
CA ALA A 211 18.94 -5.27 2.80
C ALA A 211 20.10 -4.87 3.73
N GLY A 212 19.79 -4.57 4.99
CA GLY A 212 20.78 -4.23 5.99
C GLY A 212 20.33 -3.15 6.97
N PRO A 213 21.10 -2.87 8.02
CA PRO A 213 20.75 -1.82 8.97
C PRO A 213 20.76 -0.45 8.27
N ALA A 214 19.69 0.31 8.47
CA ALA A 214 19.53 1.68 7.99
C ALA A 214 19.92 1.89 6.50
N PRO A 215 19.24 1.21 5.53
CA PRO A 215 19.60 1.36 4.11
C PRO A 215 19.42 2.80 3.60
N CYS A 216 18.65 3.63 4.32
CA CYS A 216 18.44 5.05 4.06
C CYS A 216 18.62 5.83 5.37
N PRO A 217 19.87 6.06 5.84
CA PRO A 217 20.10 6.77 7.08
C PRO A 217 19.59 8.23 6.95
N LEU A 218 18.79 8.65 7.93
CA LEU A 218 18.27 10.01 8.01
C LEU A 218 19.12 10.83 9.00
N PRO A 219 19.25 12.15 8.81
CA PRO A 219 19.80 13.01 9.84
C PRO A 219 18.98 12.90 11.12
N PRO A 220 19.59 13.02 12.31
CA PRO A 220 18.82 13.02 13.55
C PRO A 220 17.86 14.22 13.61
N PRO A 221 16.72 14.07 14.29
CA PRO A 221 15.86 15.20 14.60
C PRO A 221 16.61 16.19 15.50
N PRO A 222 16.13 17.44 15.62
CA PRO A 222 16.70 18.40 16.57
C PRO A 222 16.77 17.81 17.98
N PRO A 223 17.81 18.06 18.77
CA PRO A 223 17.89 17.60 20.15
C PRO A 223 16.69 18.12 20.96
N TYR A 224 16.09 17.21 21.74
CA TYR A 224 14.96 17.57 22.60
C TYR A 224 15.33 18.71 23.54
N SER A 225 14.45 19.70 23.64
CA SER A 225 14.60 20.83 24.54
C SER A 225 13.25 21.49 24.81
N GLU A 226 12.98 21.83 26.08
CA GLU A 226 11.83 22.62 26.49
C GLU A 226 12.14 24.12 26.60
N ALA A 227 13.40 24.51 26.34
CA ALA A 227 13.81 25.90 26.43
C ALA A 227 13.17 26.76 25.33
N PRO A 228 12.50 27.87 25.65
CA PRO A 228 12.01 28.82 24.66
C PRO A 228 13.14 29.26 23.73
N GLY A 229 12.90 29.23 22.41
CA GLY A 229 13.89 29.62 21.40
C GLY A 229 14.85 28.50 20.98
N SER A 230 14.80 27.31 21.58
CA SER A 230 15.48 26.14 21.01
C SER A 230 14.84 25.74 19.67
N VAL A 231 15.58 25.06 18.80
CA VAL A 231 15.06 24.56 17.50
C VAL A 231 13.84 23.68 17.74
N PHE A 232 13.91 22.74 18.69
CA PHE A 232 12.81 21.85 19.00
C PHE A 232 11.54 22.59 19.45
N HIS A 233 11.68 23.61 20.31
CA HIS A 233 10.58 24.45 20.73
C HIS A 233 10.00 25.28 19.56
N ALA A 234 10.87 25.81 18.70
CA ALA A 234 10.46 26.60 17.54
C ALA A 234 9.66 25.76 16.54
N ASP A 235 10.09 24.51 16.26
CA ASP A 235 9.35 23.57 15.40
C ASP A 235 7.95 23.25 15.97
N ALA A 236 7.84 23.10 17.28
CA ALA A 236 6.54 22.88 17.93
C ALA A 236 5.65 24.12 17.87
N MET A 237 6.22 25.32 18.05
CA MET A 237 5.49 26.58 17.91
C MET A 237 5.00 26.80 16.47
N GLU A 238 5.78 26.43 15.45
CA GLU A 238 5.32 26.46 14.05
C GLU A 238 4.05 25.64 13.86
N VAL A 239 3.98 24.43 14.45
CA VAL A 239 2.76 23.60 14.39
C VAL A 239 1.57 24.31 15.03
N VAL A 240 1.76 24.97 16.18
CA VAL A 240 0.70 25.73 16.87
C VAL A 240 0.22 26.90 16.01
N ASP A 241 1.16 27.69 15.51
CA ASP A 241 0.87 28.93 14.74
C ASP A 241 0.17 28.58 13.41
N VAL A 242 0.67 27.58 12.68
CA VAL A 242 0.04 27.12 11.44
C VAL A 242 -1.36 26.57 11.72
N ALA A 243 -1.53 25.76 12.76
CA ALA A 243 -2.84 25.20 13.10
C ALA A 243 -3.88 26.29 13.44
N ALA A 244 -3.46 27.37 14.11
CA ALA A 244 -4.31 28.50 14.44
C ALA A 244 -4.70 29.35 13.22
N ALA A 245 -3.85 29.39 12.19
CA ALA A 245 -4.00 30.21 10.99
C ALA A 245 -4.56 29.46 9.78
N LEU A 246 -4.91 28.16 9.89
CA LEU A 246 -5.41 27.36 8.78
C LEU A 246 -6.65 27.97 8.12
N THR A 247 -6.61 28.12 6.79
CA THR A 247 -7.79 28.42 5.99
C THR A 247 -8.70 27.19 5.84
N ASP A 248 -9.93 27.39 5.38
CA ASP A 248 -10.85 26.26 5.10
C ASP A 248 -10.29 25.35 3.98
N GLU A 249 -9.63 25.91 2.97
CA GLU A 249 -8.96 25.17 1.91
C GLU A 249 -7.82 24.29 2.47
N GLN A 250 -6.96 24.84 3.32
CA GLN A 250 -5.88 24.08 3.95
C GLN A 250 -6.42 22.95 4.85
N ARG A 251 -7.53 23.21 5.57
CA ARG A 251 -8.22 22.16 6.36
C ARG A 251 -8.78 21.06 5.47
N ALA A 252 -9.34 21.41 4.30
CA ALA A 252 -9.84 20.44 3.33
C ALA A 252 -8.69 19.61 2.74
N ILE A 253 -7.56 20.24 2.37
CA ILE A 253 -6.35 19.54 1.88
C ILE A 253 -5.83 18.55 2.95
N ALA A 254 -5.71 18.98 4.21
CA ALA A 254 -5.25 18.12 5.28
C ALA A 254 -6.15 16.89 5.47
N ARG A 255 -7.47 17.06 5.40
CA ARG A 255 -8.44 15.96 5.51
C ARG A 255 -8.40 15.05 4.30
N PHE A 256 -8.25 15.59 3.10
CA PHE A 256 -8.14 14.83 1.85
C PHE A 256 -6.94 13.88 1.88
N TRP A 257 -5.79 14.35 2.39
CA TRP A 257 -4.56 13.57 2.47
C TRP A 257 -4.38 12.83 3.81
N SER A 258 -5.34 12.87 4.72
CA SER A 258 -5.22 12.15 6.00
C SER A 258 -5.18 10.64 5.79
N ASP A 259 -5.98 10.16 4.85
CA ASP A 259 -6.03 8.75 4.45
C ASP A 259 -6.19 7.79 5.63
N ASP A 260 -7.04 8.17 6.58
CA ASP A 260 -7.25 7.38 7.79
C ASP A 260 -7.75 5.96 7.46
N PRO A 261 -7.21 4.92 8.14
CA PRO A 261 -7.71 3.56 8.02
C PRO A 261 -9.23 3.47 8.25
N MET A 262 -9.92 2.61 7.53
CA MET A 262 -11.38 2.43 7.49
C MET A 262 -12.16 3.58 6.83
N LEU A 263 -11.55 4.73 6.59
CA LEU A 263 -12.15 5.84 5.86
C LEU A 263 -11.64 5.92 4.41
N SER A 264 -10.42 5.48 4.18
CA SER A 264 -9.77 5.42 2.86
C SER A 264 -9.10 4.07 2.63
N ALA A 265 -8.48 3.92 1.44
CA ALA A 265 -7.59 2.79 1.14
C ALA A 265 -6.20 2.95 1.77
N THR A 266 -6.04 3.83 2.77
CA THR A 266 -4.78 4.23 3.40
C THR A 266 -3.80 4.96 2.45
N PRO A 267 -2.77 5.66 2.91
CA PRO A 267 -1.87 6.41 2.04
C PRO A 267 -1.27 5.62 0.87
N PRO A 268 -0.80 4.37 1.04
CA PRO A 268 -0.31 3.60 -0.11
C PRO A 268 -1.41 3.24 -1.11
N GLY A 269 -2.63 2.97 -0.65
CA GLY A 269 -3.77 2.72 -1.53
C GLY A 269 -4.18 3.96 -2.32
N HIS A 270 -4.09 5.15 -1.74
CA HIS A 270 -4.32 6.42 -2.43
C HIS A 270 -3.38 6.57 -3.64
N TRP A 271 -2.07 6.33 -3.48
CA TRP A 271 -1.13 6.39 -4.60
C TRP A 271 -1.38 5.34 -5.68
N ILE A 272 -1.84 4.14 -5.31
CA ILE A 272 -2.30 3.15 -6.29
C ILE A 272 -3.59 3.60 -6.98
N ALA A 273 -4.51 4.27 -6.28
CA ALA A 273 -5.71 4.84 -6.88
C ALA A 273 -5.38 5.95 -7.90
N ILE A 274 -4.45 6.85 -7.56
CA ILE A 274 -3.90 7.85 -8.49
C ILE A 274 -3.28 7.16 -9.72
N ALA A 275 -2.44 6.14 -9.52
CA ALA A 275 -1.86 5.38 -10.63
C ALA A 275 -2.95 4.77 -11.53
N LEU A 276 -3.98 4.16 -10.96
CA LEU A 276 -5.11 3.61 -11.72
C LEU A 276 -5.87 4.67 -12.50
N GLN A 277 -6.13 5.84 -11.89
CA GLN A 277 -6.79 6.96 -12.55
C GLN A 277 -5.98 7.43 -13.79
N VAL A 278 -4.66 7.57 -13.64
CA VAL A 278 -3.78 7.95 -14.75
C VAL A 278 -3.74 6.86 -15.83
N LEU A 279 -3.74 5.59 -15.44
CA LEU A 279 -3.75 4.45 -16.37
C LEU A 279 -5.12 4.25 -17.06
N ASP A 280 -6.22 4.78 -16.51
CA ASP A 280 -7.53 4.77 -17.19
C ASP A 280 -7.52 5.63 -18.47
N GLU A 281 -6.64 6.63 -18.53
CA GLU A 281 -6.43 7.52 -19.68
C GLU A 281 -5.23 7.11 -20.55
N ASP A 282 -4.53 6.03 -20.18
CA ASP A 282 -3.32 5.54 -20.87
C ASP A 282 -3.65 4.37 -21.77
N ASP A 283 -3.21 4.44 -23.03
CA ASP A 283 -3.41 3.41 -24.06
C ASP A 283 -2.35 2.30 -24.02
N GLY A 284 -1.49 2.31 -23.01
CA GLY A 284 -0.43 1.32 -22.81
C GLY A 284 -0.95 -0.11 -22.71
N SER A 285 -0.07 -1.07 -22.98
CA SER A 285 -0.41 -2.49 -22.86
C SER A 285 -0.70 -2.90 -21.40
N ALA A 286 -1.41 -4.02 -21.24
CA ALA A 286 -1.66 -4.60 -19.91
C ALA A 286 -0.36 -4.90 -19.15
N ALA A 287 0.68 -5.32 -19.86
CA ALA A 287 2.01 -5.54 -19.30
C ALA A 287 2.63 -4.25 -18.76
N ARG A 288 2.51 -3.15 -19.51
CA ARG A 288 2.96 -1.82 -19.08
C ARG A 288 2.21 -1.33 -17.86
N HIS A 289 0.88 -1.51 -17.80
CA HIS A 289 0.07 -1.17 -16.64
C HIS A 289 0.45 -2.02 -15.41
N ALA A 290 0.67 -3.33 -15.60
CA ALA A 290 1.13 -4.20 -14.53
C ALA A 290 2.52 -3.80 -14.01
N GLU A 291 3.44 -3.39 -14.88
CA GLU A 291 4.77 -2.87 -14.51
C GLU A 291 4.65 -1.62 -13.63
N ILE A 292 3.86 -0.64 -14.06
CA ILE A 292 3.68 0.62 -13.33
C ILE A 292 3.11 0.36 -11.93
N LEU A 293 2.06 -0.47 -11.83
CA LEU A 293 1.44 -0.81 -10.56
C LEU A 293 2.38 -1.63 -9.66
N ALA A 294 3.14 -2.57 -10.23
CA ALA A 294 4.12 -3.36 -9.49
C ALA A 294 5.24 -2.49 -8.91
N LEU A 295 5.88 -1.65 -9.75
CA LEU A 295 6.98 -0.81 -9.30
C LEU A 295 6.53 0.25 -8.31
N THR A 296 5.34 0.81 -8.46
CA THR A 296 4.75 1.72 -7.47
C THR A 296 4.50 0.99 -6.14
N GLY A 297 3.90 -0.20 -6.16
CA GLY A 297 3.67 -1.01 -4.96
C GLY A 297 4.99 -1.39 -4.25
N ILE A 298 6.01 -1.78 -5.00
CA ILE A 298 7.35 -2.10 -4.47
C ILE A 298 7.95 -0.87 -3.76
N ALA A 299 7.94 0.29 -4.41
CA ALA A 299 8.47 1.52 -3.84
C ALA A 299 7.74 1.93 -2.56
N LEU A 300 6.42 1.80 -2.53
CA LEU A 300 5.60 2.05 -1.33
C LEU A 300 5.97 1.11 -0.18
N ALA A 301 6.13 -0.19 -0.44
CA ALA A 301 6.49 -1.15 0.60
C ALA A 301 7.87 -0.88 1.18
N ASP A 302 8.87 -0.66 0.32
CA ASP A 302 10.23 -0.35 0.75
C ASP A 302 10.31 0.99 1.50
N ALA A 303 9.55 2.01 1.07
CA ALA A 303 9.43 3.27 1.77
C ALA A 303 8.87 3.11 3.20
N PHE A 304 7.85 2.26 3.39
CA PHE A 304 7.33 1.98 4.74
C PHE A 304 8.30 1.18 5.60
N ILE A 305 9.07 0.25 5.05
CA ILE A 305 10.11 -0.47 5.80
C ILE A 305 11.19 0.53 6.28
N ALA A 306 11.72 1.36 5.39
CA ALA A 306 12.73 2.37 5.74
C ALA A 306 12.20 3.42 6.73
N CYS A 307 10.97 3.90 6.52
CA CYS A 307 10.32 4.86 7.39
C CYS A 307 10.13 4.30 8.81
N TRP A 308 9.62 3.06 8.92
CA TRP A 308 9.39 2.42 10.22
C TRP A 308 10.68 2.08 10.94
N ALA A 309 11.74 1.65 10.23
CA ALA A 309 13.07 1.50 10.82
C ALA A 309 13.50 2.80 11.51
N SER A 310 13.48 3.91 10.78
CA SER A 310 13.88 5.22 11.33
C SER A 310 12.95 5.73 12.43
N LYS A 311 11.63 5.50 12.32
CA LYS A 311 10.66 5.90 13.36
C LYS A 311 11.00 5.29 14.71
N PHE A 312 11.34 4.01 14.74
CA PHE A 312 11.62 3.28 15.97
C PHE A 312 13.10 3.31 16.40
N ASP A 313 14.01 3.74 15.50
CA ASP A 313 15.37 4.10 15.87
C ASP A 313 15.41 5.42 16.67
N TYR A 314 14.60 6.41 16.28
CA TYR A 314 14.50 7.69 16.98
C TYR A 314 13.45 7.71 18.08
N ASP A 315 12.37 6.97 17.92
CA ASP A 315 11.20 6.87 18.80
C ASP A 315 10.68 8.23 19.29
N LEU A 316 10.71 9.24 18.40
CA LEU A 316 10.45 10.64 18.75
C LEU A 316 9.00 10.87 19.15
N LEU A 317 8.79 11.63 20.25
CA LEU A 317 7.46 12.00 20.70
C LEU A 317 6.67 12.78 19.63
N ARG A 318 5.34 12.73 19.74
CA ARG A 318 4.45 13.48 18.83
C ARG A 318 4.35 14.95 19.23
N PRO A 319 4.18 15.88 18.25
CA PRO A 319 3.95 17.29 18.53
C PRO A 319 2.87 17.55 19.57
N VAL A 320 1.74 16.85 19.52
CA VAL A 320 0.66 16.97 20.50
C VAL A 320 1.13 16.72 21.93
N THR A 321 2.02 15.74 22.14
CA THR A 321 2.58 15.45 23.46
C THR A 321 3.45 16.57 23.98
N TYR A 322 4.33 17.11 23.12
CA TYR A 322 5.20 18.23 23.46
C TYR A 322 4.38 19.51 23.72
N ILE A 323 3.48 19.86 22.80
CA ILE A 323 2.69 21.09 22.87
C ILE A 323 1.85 21.13 24.16
N ARG A 324 1.16 20.03 24.48
CA ARG A 324 0.37 19.95 25.70
C ARG A 324 1.20 20.02 27.00
N ARG A 325 2.43 19.52 26.94
CA ARG A 325 3.35 19.53 28.10
C ARG A 325 3.97 20.89 28.32
N VAL A 326 4.38 21.59 27.25
CA VAL A 326 5.31 22.73 27.33
C VAL A 326 4.64 24.06 26.95
N ILE A 327 3.66 24.05 26.03
CA ILE A 327 3.12 25.27 25.41
C ILE A 327 1.68 25.52 25.85
N ASP A 328 0.75 24.62 25.53
CA ASP A 328 -0.68 24.76 25.83
C ASP A 328 -1.29 23.41 26.19
N PRO A 329 -1.62 23.16 27.45
CA PRO A 329 -2.24 21.90 27.89
C PRO A 329 -3.59 21.59 27.25
N GLY A 330 -4.28 22.60 26.70
CA GLY A 330 -5.59 22.46 26.04
C GLY A 330 -5.51 22.29 24.52
N TRP A 331 -4.31 22.29 23.93
CA TRP A 331 -4.16 22.22 22.48
C TRP A 331 -4.65 20.91 21.87
N GLU A 332 -5.39 21.01 20.77
CA GLU A 332 -5.90 19.87 20.01
C GLU A 332 -5.48 19.94 18.55
N PRO A 333 -4.95 18.82 17.96
CA PRO A 333 -4.60 18.76 16.55
C PRO A 333 -5.86 18.70 15.67
N LEU A 334 -5.74 19.19 14.43
CA LEU A 334 -6.81 19.10 13.42
C LEU A 334 -7.19 17.65 13.07
N LEU A 335 -6.21 16.75 13.03
CA LEU A 335 -6.34 15.35 12.68
C LEU A 335 -6.01 14.47 13.89
N ASN A 336 -6.58 13.26 13.94
CA ASN A 336 -6.20 12.28 14.93
C ASN A 336 -4.71 11.95 14.83
N THR A 337 -4.02 11.97 15.96
CA THR A 337 -2.60 11.59 16.00
C THR A 337 -2.48 10.07 15.91
N PRO A 338 -1.80 9.54 14.88
CA PRO A 338 -1.66 8.09 14.74
C PRO A 338 -0.73 7.50 15.79
N PRO A 339 -0.92 6.20 16.14
CA PRO A 339 -0.25 5.55 17.27
C PRO A 339 1.17 5.04 16.92
N PHE A 340 2.08 5.93 16.53
CA PHE A 340 3.49 5.63 16.23
C PHE A 340 4.35 6.89 16.33
N PRO A 341 5.70 6.76 16.47
CA PRO A 341 6.63 7.89 16.59
C PRO A 341 6.54 8.90 15.45
N GLU A 342 6.93 10.17 15.73
CA GLU A 342 6.76 11.27 14.77
C GLU A 342 7.69 11.16 13.57
N TYR A 343 8.98 11.05 13.76
CA TYR A 343 10.00 11.21 12.73
C TYR A 343 10.50 9.89 12.15
N PRO A 344 10.62 9.79 10.79
CA PRO A 344 10.22 10.74 9.74
C PRO A 344 8.73 10.67 9.40
N SER A 345 8.24 11.60 8.56
CA SER A 345 6.85 11.57 8.07
C SER A 345 6.59 10.36 7.17
N GLY A 346 5.61 9.52 7.54
CA GLY A 346 5.17 8.39 6.72
C GLY A 346 4.60 8.82 5.38
N HIS A 347 3.72 9.84 5.38
CA HIS A 347 3.14 10.40 4.16
C HIS A 347 4.20 10.93 3.21
N SER A 348 5.15 11.73 3.70
CA SER A 348 6.20 12.30 2.85
C SER A 348 7.10 11.21 2.25
N THR A 349 7.51 10.23 3.05
CA THR A 349 8.42 9.16 2.61
C THR A 349 7.78 8.32 1.49
N GLN A 350 6.57 7.83 1.71
CA GLN A 350 5.89 6.99 0.74
C GLN A 350 5.42 7.76 -0.50
N SER A 351 4.97 9.01 -0.33
CA SER A 351 4.54 9.84 -1.45
C SER A 351 5.70 10.21 -2.38
N ALA A 352 6.86 10.54 -1.82
CA ALA A 352 8.06 10.79 -2.61
C ALA A 352 8.48 9.54 -3.42
N ALA A 353 8.43 8.36 -2.80
CA ALA A 353 8.75 7.10 -3.48
C ALA A 353 7.78 6.80 -4.63
N ALA A 354 6.47 6.92 -4.39
CA ALA A 354 5.46 6.72 -5.43
C ALA A 354 5.58 7.74 -6.57
N ALA A 355 5.70 9.03 -6.23
CA ALA A 355 5.86 10.10 -7.21
C ALA A 355 7.12 9.91 -8.08
N ALA A 356 8.24 9.51 -7.49
CA ALA A 356 9.47 9.24 -8.24
C ALA A 356 9.29 8.11 -9.26
N VAL A 357 8.63 7.01 -8.88
CA VAL A 357 8.34 5.90 -9.79
C VAL A 357 7.39 6.33 -10.90
N LEU A 358 6.28 6.97 -10.56
CA LEU A 358 5.30 7.41 -11.55
C LEU A 358 5.91 8.44 -12.53
N THR A 359 6.68 9.41 -12.03
CA THR A 359 7.41 10.38 -12.87
C THR A 359 8.38 9.67 -13.80
N ARG A 360 9.15 8.70 -13.31
CA ARG A 360 10.12 7.95 -14.12
C ARG A 360 9.45 7.16 -15.24
N LEU A 361 8.25 6.61 -14.99
CA LEU A 361 7.55 5.73 -15.91
C LEU A 361 6.59 6.46 -16.86
N LEU A 362 5.98 7.56 -16.40
CA LEU A 362 4.92 8.29 -17.11
C LEU A 362 5.37 9.64 -17.66
N GLY A 363 6.57 10.08 -17.32
CA GLY A 363 7.16 11.37 -17.72
C GLY A 363 7.01 12.47 -16.68
N GLU A 364 7.90 13.45 -16.76
CA GLU A 364 7.88 14.64 -15.90
C GLU A 364 6.73 15.60 -16.26
N GLY A 365 6.24 16.33 -15.27
CA GLY A 365 5.26 17.41 -15.47
C GLY A 365 3.88 16.93 -15.94
N ARG A 366 3.54 15.66 -15.77
CA ARG A 366 2.20 15.17 -16.12
C ARG A 366 1.16 15.76 -15.18
N ALA A 367 0.28 16.61 -15.74
CA ALA A 367 -0.84 17.17 -15.01
C ALA A 367 -2.00 16.17 -14.92
N PHE A 368 -2.62 16.07 -13.76
CA PHE A 368 -3.87 15.32 -13.53
C PHE A 368 -4.64 15.97 -12.39
N THR A 369 -5.93 15.70 -12.32
CA THR A 369 -6.77 16.09 -11.16
C THR A 369 -7.04 14.83 -10.36
N ASP A 370 -6.62 14.83 -9.10
CA ASP A 370 -6.88 13.72 -8.21
C ASP A 370 -8.38 13.70 -7.83
N ARG A 371 -9.07 12.62 -8.21
CA ARG A 371 -10.49 12.35 -7.95
C ARG A 371 -10.70 11.08 -7.13
N THR A 372 -9.66 10.59 -6.50
CA THR A 372 -9.68 9.29 -5.82
C THR A 372 -10.52 9.26 -4.56
N GLN A 373 -10.89 10.45 -4.04
CA GLN A 373 -11.73 10.65 -2.86
C GLN A 373 -13.12 11.25 -3.18
N ASP A 374 -13.49 11.33 -4.47
CA ASP A 374 -14.77 11.95 -4.91
C ASP A 374 -16.00 11.04 -4.69
N ASP A 375 -15.89 9.83 -4.10
CA ASP A 375 -16.96 8.84 -3.90
C ASP A 375 -17.64 8.91 -2.52
#